data_acded825cb833a1a524bc343bb2bd591
#
_entry.id   acded825cb833a1a524bc343bb2bd591
#
_cell.length_a   1.000
_cell.length_b   1.000
_cell.length_c   1.000
_cell.angle_alpha   90.00
_cell.angle_beta   90.00
_cell.angle_gamma   90.00
#
_symmetry.space_group_name_H-M   'P 1'
#
loop_
_entity.id
_entity.type
_entity.pdbx_description
1 polymer ?
#
loop_
_entity_poly.entity_id
_entity_poly.type
_entity_poly.pdbx_seq_one_letter_code
_entity_poly.pdbx_strand_id
1 'polypeptide(L)'
;VQAGSQHQRVSRVPKALSTSLGGKAFKILEEIRHDTAPEGSVGDEVTVASFEKGDDVVVTGTSKAKGFQGVVKRYNFKGGPRSHGQKHSERERGSSGGGPGRAGGRVVMGMRMPGRTGGDTVTVKGLKVVAVDVATNTIYISGAVPGRRGTVVKIIA
;
A
#
# COMPACT_ATOMS: atom_id res chain seq x y z
N VAL A 1 -8.13 19.15 -0.25
CA VAL A 1 -6.76 19.70 -0.21
C VAL A 1 -5.82 18.77 -0.98
N GLN A 2 -4.90 19.34 -1.74
CA GLN A 2 -3.85 18.60 -2.42
C GLN A 2 -2.52 18.83 -1.70
N ALA A 3 -1.88 17.77 -1.25
CA ALA A 3 -0.56 17.80 -0.61
C ALA A 3 0.52 17.29 -1.56
N GLY A 4 1.63 18.02 -1.67
CA GLY A 4 2.78 17.64 -2.48
C GLY A 4 3.97 17.28 -1.61
N SER A 5 4.65 16.18 -1.90
CA SER A 5 5.87 15.77 -1.19
C SER A 5 7.00 15.42 -2.15
N GLN A 6 8.22 15.44 -1.64
CA GLN A 6 9.46 15.20 -2.38
C GLN A 6 9.62 16.15 -3.59
N HIS A 7 10.19 17.32 -3.36
CA HIS A 7 10.52 18.26 -4.43
C HIS A 7 11.37 17.62 -5.52
N GLN A 8 11.05 17.93 -6.77
CA GLN A 8 11.82 17.50 -7.93
C GLN A 8 12.04 18.62 -8.94
N ARG A 9 12.85 18.38 -9.96
CA ARG A 9 13.08 19.36 -11.03
C ARG A 9 11.81 19.56 -11.85
N VAL A 10 11.46 20.81 -12.14
CA VAL A 10 10.27 21.19 -12.94
C VAL A 10 10.27 20.51 -14.31
N SER A 11 11.46 20.29 -14.92
CA SER A 11 11.61 19.59 -16.19
C SER A 11 11.10 18.14 -16.20
N ARG A 12 10.86 17.53 -15.03
CA ARG A 12 10.31 16.17 -14.89
C ARG A 12 8.79 16.13 -14.73
N VAL A 13 8.15 17.29 -14.69
CA VAL A 13 6.71 17.43 -14.48
C VAL A 13 6.08 18.00 -15.75
N PRO A 14 4.91 17.50 -16.18
CA PRO A 14 4.17 18.09 -17.30
C PRO A 14 3.89 19.56 -17.06
N LYS A 15 4.01 20.38 -18.11
CA LYS A 15 3.82 21.84 -18.03
C LYS A 15 2.48 22.24 -17.39
N ALA A 16 1.40 21.56 -17.76
CA ALA A 16 0.08 21.81 -17.19
C ALA A 16 0.04 21.65 -15.66
N LEU A 17 0.71 20.60 -15.14
CA LEU A 17 0.77 20.33 -13.71
C LEU A 17 1.66 21.34 -12.98
N SER A 18 2.81 21.72 -13.53
CA SER A 18 3.69 22.73 -12.94
C SER A 18 3.01 24.12 -12.90
N THR A 19 2.21 24.45 -13.92
CA THR A 19 1.44 25.70 -13.94
C THR A 19 0.36 25.71 -12.84
N SER A 20 -0.38 24.62 -12.65
CA SER A 20 -1.41 24.53 -11.60
C SER A 20 -0.82 24.56 -10.19
N LEU A 21 0.44 24.15 -10.02
CA LEU A 21 1.15 24.15 -8.73
C LEU A 21 2.00 25.42 -8.51
N GLY A 22 1.76 26.50 -9.27
CA GLY A 22 2.48 27.75 -9.14
C GLY A 22 3.99 27.64 -9.42
N GLY A 23 4.39 26.78 -10.36
CA GLY A 23 5.79 26.54 -10.72
C GLY A 23 6.54 25.56 -9.79
N LYS A 24 5.92 25.08 -8.72
CA LYS A 24 6.48 24.04 -7.86
C LYS A 24 6.34 22.67 -8.51
N ALA A 25 7.25 21.76 -8.22
CA ALA A 25 7.24 20.40 -8.75
C ALA A 25 7.45 19.38 -7.64
N PHE A 26 6.49 18.48 -7.49
CA PHE A 26 6.52 17.41 -6.49
C PHE A 26 6.51 16.05 -7.18
N LYS A 27 7.19 15.08 -6.58
CA LYS A 27 7.21 13.69 -7.07
C LYS A 27 5.91 12.96 -6.72
N ILE A 28 5.34 13.31 -5.59
CA ILE A 28 4.12 12.68 -5.07
C ILE A 28 3.13 13.80 -4.78
N LEU A 29 1.93 13.60 -5.31
CA LEU A 29 0.77 14.44 -5.05
C LEU A 29 -0.31 13.52 -4.49
N GLU A 30 -0.88 13.92 -3.37
CA GLU A 30 -1.96 13.19 -2.70
C GLU A 30 -3.12 14.16 -2.45
N GLU A 31 -4.31 13.70 -2.74
CA GLU A 31 -5.54 14.44 -2.45
C GLU A 31 -6.10 13.98 -1.11
N ILE A 32 -6.33 14.92 -0.22
CA ILE A 32 -6.94 14.68 1.09
C ILE A 32 -8.30 15.38 1.09
N ARG A 33 -9.36 14.59 1.25
CA ARG A 33 -10.71 15.10 1.38
C ARG A 33 -11.01 15.40 2.84
N HIS A 34 -11.58 16.56 3.09
CA HIS A 34 -12.03 16.99 4.40
C HIS A 34 -13.53 17.27 4.32
N ASP A 35 -14.26 16.96 5.38
CA ASP A 35 -15.69 17.27 5.51
C ASP A 35 -15.93 18.74 5.83
N THR A 36 -14.94 19.40 6.42
CA THR A 36 -14.94 20.84 6.73
C THR A 36 -13.87 21.56 5.92
N ALA A 37 -14.03 22.86 5.74
CA ALA A 37 -13.01 23.68 5.08
C ALA A 37 -11.69 23.61 5.87
N PRO A 38 -10.55 23.36 5.22
CA PRO A 38 -9.26 23.33 5.89
C PRO A 38 -8.85 24.73 6.36
N GLU A 39 -8.22 24.82 7.51
CA GLU A 39 -7.77 26.08 8.11
C GLU A 39 -6.49 26.64 7.48
N GLY A 40 -5.81 25.89 6.60
CA GLY A 40 -4.55 26.29 5.97
C GLY A 40 -4.70 27.06 4.66
N SER A 41 -3.67 27.78 4.30
CA SER A 41 -3.52 28.51 3.04
C SER A 41 -2.76 27.70 2.00
N VAL A 42 -2.96 28.04 0.71
CA VAL A 42 -2.20 27.39 -0.38
C VAL A 42 -0.72 27.78 -0.28
N GLY A 43 0.13 26.81 -0.10
CA GLY A 43 1.58 26.97 0.03
C GLY A 43 2.13 26.71 1.43
N ASP A 44 1.25 26.47 2.41
CA ASP A 44 1.65 26.09 3.77
C ASP A 44 2.35 24.75 3.78
N GLU A 45 3.32 24.58 4.67
CA GLU A 45 4.07 23.37 4.85
C GLU A 45 3.55 22.58 6.07
N VAL A 46 3.15 21.33 5.84
CA VAL A 46 2.78 20.41 6.90
C VAL A 46 4.03 19.69 7.39
N THR A 47 4.40 19.92 8.64
CA THR A 47 5.56 19.30 9.30
C THR A 47 5.10 18.27 10.32
N VAL A 48 6.03 17.48 10.85
CA VAL A 48 5.74 16.50 11.91
C VAL A 48 5.32 17.15 13.23
N ALA A 49 5.45 18.45 13.38
CA ALA A 49 5.03 19.19 14.59
C ALA A 49 3.49 19.15 14.82
N SER A 50 2.72 18.73 13.81
CA SER A 50 1.26 18.52 13.96
C SER A 50 0.90 17.24 14.72
N PHE A 51 1.87 16.38 15.04
CA PHE A 51 1.65 15.13 15.79
C PHE A 51 2.21 15.24 17.21
N GLU A 52 1.50 14.65 18.16
CA GLU A 52 1.94 14.57 19.53
C GLU A 52 2.27 13.13 19.96
N LYS A 53 3.08 12.99 21.01
CA LYS A 53 3.38 11.69 21.58
C LYS A 53 2.13 11.08 22.21
N GLY A 54 1.76 9.89 21.76
CA GLY A 54 0.59 9.16 22.25
C GLY A 54 -0.58 9.16 21.27
N ASP A 55 -0.54 9.97 20.23
CA ASP A 55 -1.58 10.01 19.21
C ASP A 55 -1.83 8.65 18.58
N ASP A 56 -3.09 8.32 18.38
CA ASP A 56 -3.52 7.15 17.62
C ASP A 56 -3.51 7.48 16.12
N VAL A 57 -2.68 6.78 15.37
CA VAL A 57 -2.50 7.04 13.95
C VAL A 57 -2.87 5.85 13.06
N VAL A 58 -3.33 6.20 11.86
CA VAL A 58 -3.61 5.26 10.78
C VAL A 58 -2.55 5.44 9.71
N VAL A 59 -1.87 4.34 9.36
CA VAL A 59 -0.78 4.35 8.38
C VAL A 59 -1.19 3.57 7.15
N THR A 60 -1.20 4.22 5.99
CA THR A 60 -1.48 3.61 4.69
C THR A 60 -0.22 3.61 3.84
N GLY A 61 0.09 2.48 3.26
CA GLY A 61 1.25 2.34 2.37
C GLY A 61 1.14 1.13 1.46
N THR A 62 2.08 0.98 0.55
CA THR A 62 2.13 -0.14 -0.39
C THR A 62 2.95 -1.28 0.20
N SER A 63 2.36 -2.45 0.31
CA SER A 63 3.02 -3.66 0.84
C SER A 63 4.17 -4.13 -0.07
N LYS A 64 5.09 -4.93 0.49
CA LYS A 64 6.20 -5.51 -0.28
C LYS A 64 5.68 -6.37 -1.42
N ALA A 65 6.02 -6.01 -2.66
CA ALA A 65 5.70 -6.80 -3.83
C ALA A 65 6.52 -8.10 -3.85
N LYS A 66 5.87 -9.24 -4.11
CA LYS A 66 6.50 -10.57 -4.18
C LYS A 66 6.45 -11.15 -5.60
N GLY A 67 5.97 -10.38 -6.57
CA GLY A 67 5.81 -10.82 -7.95
C GLY A 67 4.72 -11.88 -8.13
N PHE A 68 4.82 -12.68 -9.19
CA PHE A 68 3.89 -13.78 -9.46
C PHE A 68 4.24 -14.98 -8.56
N GLN A 69 3.29 -15.46 -7.78
CA GLN A 69 3.47 -16.57 -6.85
C GLN A 69 2.46 -17.69 -7.11
N GLY A 70 2.94 -18.93 -6.94
CA GLY A 70 2.08 -20.11 -6.94
C GLY A 70 1.20 -20.19 -5.70
N VAL A 71 0.18 -21.04 -5.74
CA VAL A 71 -0.84 -21.19 -4.70
C VAL A 71 -0.28 -21.65 -3.35
N VAL A 72 0.81 -22.43 -3.36
CA VAL A 72 1.45 -22.88 -2.11
C VAL A 72 2.01 -21.69 -1.34
N LYS A 73 2.74 -20.79 -2.00
CA LYS A 73 3.32 -19.60 -1.35
C LYS A 73 2.30 -18.48 -1.14
N ARG A 74 1.36 -18.31 -2.07
CA ARG A 74 0.37 -17.22 -2.01
C ARG A 74 -0.73 -17.48 -0.99
N TYR A 75 -1.18 -18.71 -0.86
CA TYR A 75 -2.35 -19.09 -0.04
C TYR A 75 -2.12 -20.26 0.91
N ASN A 76 -0.89 -20.72 1.04
CA ASN A 76 -0.50 -21.85 1.91
C ASN A 76 -1.23 -23.16 1.56
N PHE A 77 -1.44 -23.44 0.28
CA PHE A 77 -1.99 -24.71 -0.15
C PHE A 77 -1.01 -25.83 0.12
N LYS A 78 -1.53 -27.00 0.52
CA LYS A 78 -0.72 -28.19 0.86
C LYS A 78 0.08 -28.72 -0.34
N GLY A 79 -0.48 -28.65 -1.54
CA GLY A 79 0.07 -29.29 -2.73
C GLY A 79 -0.19 -30.79 -2.75
N GLY A 80 0.51 -31.50 -3.66
CA GLY A 80 0.44 -32.95 -3.80
C GLY A 80 1.52 -33.69 -3.03
N PRO A 81 1.48 -35.02 -3.01
CA PRO A 81 2.54 -35.85 -2.44
C PRO A 81 3.86 -35.73 -3.21
N ARG A 82 4.98 -36.03 -2.55
CA ARG A 82 6.34 -35.99 -3.15
C ARG A 82 6.80 -37.37 -3.66
N SER A 83 6.15 -38.43 -3.23
CA SER A 83 6.55 -39.81 -3.50
C SER A 83 5.35 -40.63 -3.98
N HIS A 84 5.46 -41.97 -4.00
CA HIS A 84 4.41 -42.89 -4.45
C HIS A 84 3.99 -42.68 -5.91
N GLY A 85 4.95 -42.46 -6.81
CA GLY A 85 4.72 -42.30 -8.24
C GLY A 85 4.31 -40.89 -8.67
N GLN A 86 4.27 -39.92 -7.76
CA GLN A 86 4.02 -38.53 -8.07
C GLN A 86 5.10 -37.98 -9.02
N LYS A 87 4.67 -37.30 -10.12
CA LYS A 87 5.62 -36.80 -11.14
C LYS A 87 5.85 -35.29 -11.00
N HIS A 88 4.87 -34.44 -11.39
CA HIS A 88 5.06 -32.99 -11.55
C HIS A 88 4.04 -32.13 -10.83
N SER A 89 3.05 -32.69 -10.13
CA SER A 89 1.94 -31.98 -9.52
C SER A 89 2.13 -31.66 -8.01
N GLU A 90 3.38 -31.75 -7.50
CA GLU A 90 3.68 -31.50 -6.09
C GLU A 90 3.19 -30.12 -5.57
N ARG A 91 3.29 -29.09 -6.41
CA ARG A 91 2.94 -27.70 -6.03
C ARG A 91 1.69 -27.18 -6.72
N GLU A 92 0.90 -28.06 -7.27
CA GLU A 92 -0.38 -27.70 -7.91
C GLU A 92 -1.45 -27.40 -6.86
N ARG A 93 -2.47 -26.62 -7.29
CA ARG A 93 -3.57 -26.25 -6.41
C ARG A 93 -4.58 -27.38 -6.19
N GLY A 94 -4.62 -28.37 -7.10
CA GLY A 94 -5.65 -29.40 -7.16
C GLY A 94 -6.92 -28.95 -7.91
N SER A 95 -8.03 -29.62 -7.67
CA SER A 95 -9.30 -29.39 -8.36
C SER A 95 -9.83 -27.95 -8.17
N SER A 96 -10.35 -27.38 -9.24
CA SER A 96 -11.05 -26.09 -9.23
C SER A 96 -12.57 -26.22 -9.04
N GLY A 97 -13.10 -27.43 -8.95
CA GLY A 97 -14.54 -27.69 -9.00
C GLY A 97 -15.10 -27.38 -10.41
N GLY A 98 -16.34 -26.97 -10.50
CA GLY A 98 -16.93 -26.53 -11.76
C GLY A 98 -17.77 -27.58 -12.44
N GLY A 99 -18.43 -28.47 -11.69
CA GLY A 99 -19.45 -29.38 -12.23
C GLY A 99 -20.63 -28.63 -12.85
N PRO A 100 -21.38 -29.28 -13.77
CA PRO A 100 -22.45 -28.62 -14.55
C PRO A 100 -23.57 -28.00 -13.69
N GLY A 101 -23.80 -28.47 -12.46
CA GLY A 101 -24.81 -27.95 -11.54
C GLY A 101 -24.36 -26.74 -10.71
N ARG A 102 -23.07 -26.37 -10.73
CA ARG A 102 -22.52 -25.27 -9.92
C ARG A 102 -21.71 -24.36 -10.80
N ALA A 103 -21.99 -23.07 -10.84
CA ALA A 103 -21.32 -22.06 -11.65
C ALA A 103 -21.35 -22.32 -13.19
N GLY A 104 -22.25 -23.14 -13.68
CA GLY A 104 -22.38 -23.41 -15.13
C GLY A 104 -21.12 -23.92 -15.81
N GLY A 105 -20.34 -24.79 -15.17
CA GLY A 105 -19.09 -25.33 -15.69
C GLY A 105 -17.90 -24.37 -15.61
N ARG A 106 -18.06 -23.15 -15.05
CA ARG A 106 -17.01 -22.17 -14.88
C ARG A 106 -16.35 -22.24 -13.50
N VAL A 107 -15.13 -21.73 -13.40
CA VAL A 107 -14.47 -21.54 -12.11
C VAL A 107 -15.17 -20.41 -11.37
N VAL A 108 -15.45 -20.60 -10.09
CA VAL A 108 -16.13 -19.60 -9.25
C VAL A 108 -15.27 -18.35 -9.14
N MET A 109 -15.92 -17.17 -9.22
CA MET A 109 -15.23 -15.88 -9.02
C MET A 109 -14.58 -15.82 -7.63
N GLY A 110 -13.42 -15.18 -7.55
CA GLY A 110 -12.66 -15.07 -6.30
C GLY A 110 -11.91 -16.35 -5.90
N MET A 111 -11.92 -17.39 -6.72
CA MET A 111 -11.19 -18.62 -6.42
C MET A 111 -9.67 -18.34 -6.33
N ARG A 112 -9.03 -18.90 -5.29
CA ARG A 112 -7.61 -18.74 -5.01
C ARG A 112 -6.75 -19.39 -6.09
N MET A 113 -6.10 -18.59 -6.91
CA MET A 113 -5.27 -18.98 -8.05
C MET A 113 -3.85 -18.43 -7.92
N PRO A 114 -2.85 -18.98 -8.66
CA PRO A 114 -1.56 -18.33 -8.77
C PRO A 114 -1.73 -16.93 -9.38
N GLY A 115 -0.82 -16.02 -9.05
CA GLY A 115 -0.88 -14.64 -9.54
C GLY A 115 0.01 -13.70 -8.73
N ARG A 116 -0.09 -12.41 -9.03
CA ARG A 116 0.66 -11.38 -8.29
C ARG A 116 0.28 -11.38 -6.81
N THR A 117 1.28 -11.21 -5.97
CA THR A 117 1.14 -11.11 -4.51
C THR A 117 1.93 -9.92 -4.01
N GLY A 118 1.33 -9.17 -3.11
CA GLY A 118 1.92 -7.92 -2.61
C GLY A 118 1.88 -6.80 -3.63
N GLY A 119 2.37 -5.63 -3.24
CA GLY A 119 2.20 -4.41 -4.00
C GLY A 119 0.80 -3.82 -3.88
N ASP A 120 0.05 -4.30 -2.91
CA ASP A 120 -1.30 -3.82 -2.60
C ASP A 120 -1.22 -2.68 -1.57
N THR A 121 -2.18 -1.75 -1.64
CA THR A 121 -2.36 -0.72 -0.62
C THR A 121 -2.89 -1.36 0.65
N VAL A 122 -2.18 -1.16 1.74
CA VAL A 122 -2.53 -1.71 3.06
C VAL A 122 -2.64 -0.55 4.04
N THR A 123 -3.71 -0.54 4.82
CA THR A 123 -3.95 0.42 5.89
C THR A 123 -3.87 -0.29 7.24
N VAL A 124 -2.99 0.16 8.10
CA VAL A 124 -2.84 -0.31 9.47
C VAL A 124 -3.37 0.75 10.42
N LYS A 125 -4.30 0.37 11.28
CA LYS A 125 -4.96 1.24 12.24
C LYS A 125 -4.47 0.94 13.67
N GLY A 126 -4.67 1.89 14.59
CA GLY A 126 -4.36 1.71 16.00
C GLY A 126 -2.85 1.66 16.31
N LEU A 127 -2.05 2.34 15.50
CA LEU A 127 -0.65 2.57 15.79
C LEU A 127 -0.52 3.83 16.64
N LYS A 128 0.50 3.89 17.51
CA LYS A 128 0.73 5.04 18.40
C LYS A 128 2.02 5.75 18.05
N VAL A 129 1.98 7.07 18.15
CA VAL A 129 3.17 7.91 18.07
C VAL A 129 3.98 7.75 19.38
N VAL A 130 5.22 7.30 19.26
CA VAL A 130 6.14 7.11 20.38
C VAL A 130 6.92 8.38 20.69
N ALA A 131 7.42 9.03 19.65
CA ALA A 131 8.18 10.26 19.75
C ALA A 131 8.10 11.05 18.44
N VAL A 132 8.24 12.35 18.54
CA VAL A 132 8.33 13.28 17.40
C VAL A 132 9.63 14.07 17.55
N ASP A 133 10.46 14.08 16.54
CA ASP A 133 11.67 14.90 16.46
C ASP A 133 11.47 15.95 15.36
N VAL A 134 11.18 17.15 15.80
CA VAL A 134 10.93 18.30 14.89
C VAL A 134 12.22 18.75 14.20
N ALA A 135 13.38 18.62 14.85
CA ALA A 135 14.64 19.05 14.29
C ALA A 135 15.06 18.22 13.05
N THR A 136 14.80 16.90 13.09
CA THR A 136 15.09 16.00 11.97
C THR A 136 13.87 15.72 11.10
N ASN A 137 12.71 16.33 11.41
CA ASN A 137 11.42 16.09 10.76
C ASN A 137 11.06 14.60 10.72
N THR A 138 11.23 13.92 11.87
CA THR A 138 11.08 12.46 12.01
C THR A 138 10.01 12.13 13.04
N ILE A 139 9.15 11.16 12.70
CA ILE A 139 8.14 10.60 13.60
C ILE A 139 8.43 9.12 13.86
N TYR A 140 8.35 8.72 15.13
CA TYR A 140 8.52 7.33 15.56
C TYR A 140 7.16 6.74 15.90
N ILE A 141 6.79 5.66 15.20
CA ILE A 141 5.49 4.99 15.33
C ILE A 141 5.71 3.58 15.87
N SER A 142 4.90 3.21 16.87
CA SER A 142 4.90 1.87 17.45
C SER A 142 4.22 0.88 16.50
N GLY A 143 4.85 -0.26 16.24
CA GLY A 143 4.27 -1.38 15.48
C GLY A 143 4.79 -1.50 14.05
N ALA A 144 4.04 -2.22 13.22
CA ALA A 144 4.45 -2.56 11.86
C ALA A 144 3.87 -1.58 10.83
N VAL A 145 4.74 -0.99 10.04
CA VAL A 145 4.39 -0.09 8.94
C VAL A 145 4.46 -0.84 7.61
N PRO A 146 3.48 -0.68 6.70
CA PRO A 146 3.48 -1.38 5.42
C PRO A 146 4.60 -0.91 4.49
N GLY A 147 5.14 -1.84 3.71
CA GLY A 147 6.14 -1.55 2.69
C GLY A 147 7.57 -1.94 3.06
N ARG A 148 8.50 -1.45 2.29
CA ARG A 148 9.94 -1.59 2.50
C ARG A 148 10.54 -0.26 2.98
N ARG A 149 11.78 -0.27 3.43
CA ARG A 149 12.53 0.95 3.70
C ARG A 149 12.53 1.87 2.46
N GLY A 150 12.19 3.15 2.62
CA GLY A 150 12.06 4.14 1.56
C GLY A 150 10.71 4.12 0.82
N THR A 151 9.73 3.31 1.26
CA THR A 151 8.35 3.40 0.75
C THR A 151 7.67 4.63 1.33
N VAL A 152 6.93 5.34 0.47
CA VAL A 152 6.07 6.45 0.92
C VAL A 152 4.87 5.90 1.65
N VAL A 153 4.55 6.49 2.77
CA VAL A 153 3.39 6.18 3.60
C VAL A 153 2.58 7.43 3.87
N LYS A 154 1.28 7.27 4.00
CA LYS A 154 0.35 8.30 4.42
C LYS A 154 0.00 8.04 5.88
N ILE A 155 0.18 9.05 6.72
CA ILE A 155 -0.12 9.00 8.16
C ILE A 155 -1.25 9.98 8.43
N ILE A 156 -2.26 9.53 9.14
CA ILE A 156 -3.43 10.34 9.55
C ILE A 156 -3.63 10.08 11.04
N ALA A 157 -3.76 11.13 11.83
CA ALA A 157 -4.18 11.11 13.22
C ALA A 157 -5.69 11.26 13.32
#